data_9766146aa478a7c9cdd4256352f08749
#
_entry.id   9766146aa478a7c9cdd4256352f08749
#
_cell.length_a   1.000
_cell.length_b   1.000
_cell.length_c   1.000
_cell.angle_alpha   90.00
_cell.angle_beta   90.00
_cell.angle_gamma   90.00
#
_symmetry.space_group_name_H-M   'P 1'
#
loop_
_entity.id
_entity.type
_entity.pdbx_description
1 polymer ?
#
loop_
_entity_poly.entity_id
_entity_poly.type
_entity_poly.pdbx_seq_one_letter_code
_entity_poly.pdbx_strand_id
1 'polypeptide(L)'
;MVMGHVGFGEMFDKVIHAFHMPMFFFASGFLHKERTTGIRTLVRIKAKKLLIPYFVFGGMCCLLDGRINGISSEPWRNLLWANTTYIPIAGAVWFLSALFFTEIAYCALTKYKWRLMIFPIALFGCLAEKLLPYPLPWALGASCVGLGLYWVGHETRKREASLKHLLNMPLGLCLILCMLDGWLILTNGYINMRAEKYANIPLFWLNALLSIYIGISLSKIIQSALKDTFIEKWLISVGRDSIVYVCCNQLVIYFVAALFKHVGIADACEDVLILIVSMIILYGLSVLFTRTKLRFLIGK
;
A
#
# COMPACT_ATOMS: atom_id res chain seq x y z
N MET A 1 0.07 5.09 -4.97
CA MET A 1 1.02 3.98 -5.16
C MET A 1 1.66 4.02 -6.56
N VAL A 2 0.93 3.93 -7.68
CA VAL A 2 1.53 4.01 -9.04
C VAL A 2 2.35 5.29 -9.20
N MET A 3 1.80 6.44 -8.87
CA MET A 3 2.50 7.74 -8.90
C MET A 3 3.80 7.76 -8.08
N GLY A 4 3.85 7.09 -6.93
CA GLY A 4 5.07 6.99 -6.09
C GLY A 4 6.17 6.08 -6.66
N HIS A 5 5.97 5.49 -7.83
CA HIS A 5 6.97 4.65 -8.51
C HIS A 5 7.35 5.18 -9.90
N VAL A 6 6.73 6.26 -10.36
CA VAL A 6 7.07 6.92 -11.63
C VAL A 6 8.29 7.83 -11.48
N GLY A 7 8.41 8.56 -10.35
CA GLY A 7 9.59 9.38 -10.09
C GLY A 7 9.36 10.89 -10.26
N PHE A 8 8.25 11.42 -9.76
CA PHE A 8 7.92 12.86 -9.79
C PHE A 8 8.83 13.76 -8.92
N GLY A 9 9.97 13.24 -8.47
CA GLY A 9 10.96 13.98 -7.70
C GLY A 9 10.85 13.76 -6.18
N GLU A 10 11.94 14.11 -5.49
CA GLU A 10 12.15 13.80 -4.07
C GLU A 10 11.07 14.39 -3.14
N MET A 11 10.62 15.62 -3.42
CA MET A 11 9.58 16.30 -2.64
C MET A 11 8.25 15.54 -2.72
N PHE A 12 7.87 15.13 -3.94
CA PHE A 12 6.65 14.37 -4.17
C PHE A 12 6.71 12.99 -3.51
N ASP A 13 7.84 12.31 -3.62
CA ASP A 13 8.08 11.02 -2.99
C ASP A 13 7.95 11.11 -1.47
N LYS A 14 8.51 12.15 -0.85
CA LYS A 14 8.40 12.39 0.59
C LYS A 14 6.93 12.52 1.02
N VAL A 15 6.13 13.29 0.28
CA VAL A 15 4.71 13.47 0.56
C VAL A 15 3.94 12.15 0.38
N ILE A 16 4.13 11.46 -0.73
CA ILE A 16 3.41 10.21 -1.01
C ILE A 16 3.77 9.12 0.02
N HIS A 17 5.04 8.96 0.37
CA HIS A 17 5.47 7.93 1.32
C HIS A 17 4.97 8.17 2.74
N ALA A 18 4.67 9.41 3.12
CA ALA A 18 4.14 9.73 4.44
C ALA A 18 2.74 9.12 4.69
N PHE A 19 1.90 8.97 3.66
CA PHE A 19 0.51 8.58 3.88
C PHE A 19 -0.02 7.41 3.03
N HIS A 20 0.54 7.12 1.84
CA HIS A 20 -0.11 6.15 0.94
C HIS A 20 -0.15 4.73 1.52
N MET A 21 0.95 4.27 2.14
CA MET A 21 0.96 2.94 2.78
C MET A 21 0.11 2.90 4.06
N PRO A 22 0.18 3.90 4.98
CA PRO A 22 -0.77 4.05 6.06
C PRO A 22 -2.23 3.96 5.63
N MET A 23 -2.60 4.64 4.54
CA MET A 23 -3.97 4.61 4.00
C MET A 23 -4.40 3.20 3.55
N PHE A 24 -3.50 2.39 2.97
CA PHE A 24 -3.83 1.03 2.57
C PHE A 24 -4.09 0.11 3.77
N PHE A 25 -3.27 0.20 4.83
CA PHE A 25 -3.53 -0.56 6.07
C PHE A 25 -4.83 -0.12 6.73
N PHE A 26 -5.05 1.18 6.83
CA PHE A 26 -6.30 1.74 7.35
C PHE A 26 -7.51 1.28 6.54
N ALA A 27 -7.49 1.41 5.21
CA ALA A 27 -8.58 0.99 4.33
C ALA A 27 -8.89 -0.51 4.46
N SER A 28 -7.85 -1.34 4.60
CA SER A 28 -8.01 -2.77 4.85
C SER A 28 -8.71 -3.04 6.19
N GLY A 29 -8.40 -2.27 7.22
CA GLY A 29 -9.07 -2.32 8.51
C GLY A 29 -10.51 -1.80 8.45
N PHE A 30 -10.73 -0.69 7.76
CA PHE A 30 -12.07 -0.11 7.55
C PHE A 30 -13.02 -1.08 6.82
N LEU A 31 -12.49 -1.85 5.88
CA LEU A 31 -13.22 -2.88 5.14
C LEU A 31 -13.23 -4.25 5.83
N HIS A 32 -12.68 -4.33 7.05
CA HIS A 32 -12.66 -5.59 7.82
C HIS A 32 -14.08 -6.08 8.09
N LYS A 33 -14.31 -7.36 7.79
CA LYS A 33 -15.55 -8.05 8.13
C LYS A 33 -15.26 -9.06 9.24
N GLU A 34 -15.94 -8.90 10.37
CA GLU A 34 -15.86 -9.89 11.44
C GLU A 34 -16.35 -11.25 10.93
N ARG A 35 -15.57 -12.28 11.17
CA ARG A 35 -15.89 -13.65 10.74
C ARG A 35 -15.86 -14.58 11.94
N THR A 36 -16.82 -15.46 11.99
CA THR A 36 -16.90 -16.53 13.02
C THR A 36 -15.95 -17.70 12.72
N THR A 37 -15.25 -17.67 11.59
CA THR A 37 -14.34 -18.75 11.17
C THR A 37 -13.13 -18.86 12.08
N GLY A 38 -12.66 -20.09 12.31
CA GLY A 38 -11.45 -20.35 13.09
C GLY A 38 -10.20 -19.72 12.44
N ILE A 39 -9.17 -19.43 13.25
CA ILE A 39 -7.92 -18.79 12.80
C ILE A 39 -7.25 -19.59 11.67
N ARG A 40 -7.23 -20.92 11.74
CA ARG A 40 -6.63 -21.77 10.66
C ARG A 40 -7.30 -21.54 9.31
N THR A 41 -8.63 -21.47 9.28
CA THR A 41 -9.39 -21.21 8.06
C THR A 41 -9.11 -19.79 7.53
N LEU A 42 -9.02 -18.82 8.44
CA LEU A 42 -8.66 -17.45 8.09
C LEU A 42 -7.26 -17.37 7.46
N VAL A 43 -6.26 -17.99 8.10
CA VAL A 43 -4.88 -18.07 7.57
C VAL A 43 -4.88 -18.64 6.16
N ARG A 44 -5.57 -19.75 5.91
CA ARG A 44 -5.65 -20.36 4.58
C ARG A 44 -6.28 -19.42 3.54
N ILE A 45 -7.38 -18.76 3.90
CA ILE A 45 -8.06 -17.80 3.00
C ILE A 45 -7.15 -16.61 2.69
N LYS A 46 -6.48 -16.05 3.71
CA LYS A 46 -5.63 -14.88 3.55
C LYS A 46 -4.32 -15.23 2.84
N ALA A 47 -3.73 -16.39 3.14
CA ALA A 47 -2.56 -16.89 2.40
C ALA A 47 -2.87 -17.03 0.91
N LYS A 48 -4.02 -17.62 0.55
CA LYS A 48 -4.42 -17.70 -0.86
C LYS A 48 -4.53 -16.32 -1.51
N LYS A 49 -5.12 -15.34 -0.82
CA LYS A 49 -5.39 -14.02 -1.37
C LYS A 49 -4.17 -13.10 -1.45
N LEU A 50 -3.21 -13.25 -0.55
CA LEU A 50 -2.09 -12.32 -0.40
C LEU A 50 -0.74 -12.97 -0.71
N LEU A 51 -0.50 -14.22 -0.27
CA LEU A 51 0.78 -14.87 -0.47
C LEU A 51 0.92 -15.51 -1.86
N ILE A 52 -0.17 -16.03 -2.48
CA ILE A 52 -0.09 -16.51 -3.86
C ILE A 52 0.36 -15.39 -4.80
N PRO A 53 -0.33 -14.22 -4.88
CA PRO A 53 0.15 -13.13 -5.73
C PRO A 53 1.54 -12.63 -5.33
N TYR A 54 1.88 -12.60 -4.05
CA TYR A 54 3.22 -12.24 -3.57
C TYR A 54 4.31 -13.12 -4.23
N PHE A 55 4.18 -14.46 -4.14
CA PHE A 55 5.17 -15.37 -4.70
C PHE A 55 5.15 -15.42 -6.22
N VAL A 56 3.97 -15.36 -6.84
CA VAL A 56 3.84 -15.40 -8.30
C VAL A 56 4.49 -14.18 -8.93
N PHE A 57 4.09 -12.99 -8.52
CA PHE A 57 4.61 -11.77 -9.14
C PHE A 57 6.04 -11.44 -8.68
N GLY A 58 6.38 -11.67 -7.42
CA GLY A 58 7.75 -11.53 -6.94
C GLY A 58 8.70 -12.52 -7.63
N GLY A 59 8.31 -13.78 -7.75
CA GLY A 59 9.10 -14.80 -8.45
C GLY A 59 9.26 -14.51 -9.95
N MET A 60 8.19 -14.02 -10.61
CA MET A 60 8.27 -13.60 -12.01
C MET A 60 9.27 -12.45 -12.20
N CYS A 61 9.28 -11.48 -11.29
CA CYS A 61 10.23 -10.38 -11.35
C CYS A 61 11.67 -10.82 -11.05
N CYS A 62 11.87 -11.77 -10.12
CA CYS A 62 13.20 -12.36 -9.90
C CYS A 62 13.71 -13.13 -11.13
N LEU A 63 12.84 -13.86 -11.84
CA LEU A 63 13.20 -14.54 -13.09
C LEU A 63 13.55 -13.55 -14.20
N LEU A 64 12.79 -12.46 -14.31
CA LEU A 64 13.04 -11.41 -15.29
C LEU A 64 14.37 -10.71 -15.01
N ASP A 65 14.63 -10.36 -13.77
CA ASP A 65 15.89 -9.75 -13.34
C ASP A 65 17.08 -10.67 -13.68
N GLY A 66 16.96 -11.97 -13.39
CA GLY A 66 17.98 -12.96 -13.73
C GLY A 66 18.24 -13.08 -15.24
N ARG A 67 17.24 -12.79 -16.09
CA ARG A 67 17.40 -12.71 -17.55
C ARG A 67 18.11 -11.45 -18.03
N ILE A 68 17.88 -10.33 -17.34
CA ILE A 68 18.42 -9.00 -17.71
C ILE A 68 19.83 -8.81 -17.12
N ASN A 69 20.00 -9.10 -15.83
CA ASN A 69 21.19 -8.76 -15.06
C ASN A 69 22.08 -9.97 -14.69
N GLY A 70 21.69 -11.18 -15.11
CA GLY A 70 22.36 -12.42 -14.75
C GLY A 70 21.75 -13.09 -13.51
N ILE A 71 21.95 -14.40 -13.41
CA ILE A 71 21.37 -15.23 -12.34
C ILE A 71 22.10 -14.96 -11.02
N SER A 72 21.36 -14.46 -10.03
CA SER A 72 21.82 -14.26 -8.65
C SER A 72 20.84 -14.90 -7.65
N SER A 73 21.38 -15.36 -6.52
CA SER A 73 20.55 -15.89 -5.41
C SER A 73 19.96 -14.79 -4.54
N GLU A 74 20.49 -13.59 -4.60
CA GLU A 74 20.07 -12.48 -3.73
C GLU A 74 18.61 -12.07 -3.90
N PRO A 75 18.07 -11.85 -5.13
CA PRO A 75 16.65 -11.55 -5.32
C PRO A 75 15.72 -12.63 -4.73
N TRP A 76 16.09 -13.90 -4.87
CA TRP A 76 15.33 -15.02 -4.32
C TRP A 76 15.38 -15.07 -2.79
N ARG A 77 16.54 -14.80 -2.18
CA ARG A 77 16.68 -14.68 -0.73
C ARG A 77 15.82 -13.52 -0.21
N ASN A 78 15.80 -12.38 -0.91
CA ASN A 78 15.00 -11.23 -0.55
C ASN A 78 13.50 -11.53 -0.68
N LEU A 79 13.08 -12.23 -1.73
CA LEU A 79 11.69 -12.69 -1.89
C LEU A 79 11.28 -13.66 -0.76
N LEU A 80 12.15 -14.61 -0.43
CA LEU A 80 11.81 -15.66 0.53
C LEU A 80 11.93 -15.21 2.00
N TRP A 81 12.68 -14.14 2.28
CA TRP A 81 12.97 -13.76 3.67
C TRP A 81 13.00 -12.26 3.90
N ALA A 82 13.81 -11.51 3.18
CA ALA A 82 14.14 -10.12 3.45
C ALA A 82 13.44 -9.13 2.50
N ASN A 83 12.14 -9.29 2.29
CA ASN A 83 11.36 -8.51 1.33
C ASN A 83 11.30 -6.99 1.62
N THR A 84 11.72 -6.55 2.81
CA THR A 84 11.91 -5.13 3.15
C THR A 84 13.16 -4.53 2.49
N THR A 85 14.12 -5.36 2.07
CA THR A 85 15.36 -4.91 1.47
C THR A 85 15.14 -4.49 0.02
N TYR A 86 15.17 -5.43 -0.92
CA TYR A 86 14.93 -5.16 -2.34
C TYR A 86 14.54 -6.43 -3.09
N ILE A 87 13.39 -6.37 -3.76
CA ILE A 87 12.98 -7.35 -4.77
C ILE A 87 12.98 -6.59 -6.09
N PRO A 88 13.81 -6.98 -7.09
CA PRO A 88 13.89 -6.26 -8.36
C PRO A 88 12.52 -6.13 -9.01
N ILE A 89 12.20 -4.93 -9.54
CA ILE A 89 10.98 -4.67 -10.32
C ILE A 89 9.66 -5.00 -9.57
N ALA A 90 9.72 -5.44 -8.31
CA ALA A 90 8.56 -5.88 -7.52
C ALA A 90 8.53 -5.24 -6.13
N GLY A 91 9.08 -4.05 -5.99
CA GLY A 91 9.23 -3.40 -4.68
C GLY A 91 7.91 -3.13 -3.94
N ALA A 92 6.75 -3.19 -4.57
CA ALA A 92 5.46 -2.99 -3.91
C ALA A 92 4.87 -4.26 -3.28
N VAL A 93 5.34 -5.46 -3.67
CA VAL A 93 4.73 -6.72 -3.19
C VAL A 93 4.97 -7.01 -1.70
N TRP A 94 5.99 -6.39 -1.07
CA TRP A 94 6.22 -6.49 0.37
C TRP A 94 4.95 -6.19 1.19
N PHE A 95 4.10 -5.30 0.68
CA PHE A 95 2.85 -4.94 1.32
C PHE A 95 1.90 -6.13 1.49
N LEU A 96 1.93 -7.08 0.56
CA LEU A 96 1.05 -8.27 0.62
C LEU A 96 1.43 -9.17 1.80
N SER A 97 2.73 -9.40 2.05
CA SER A 97 3.19 -10.14 3.23
C SER A 97 2.90 -9.37 4.52
N ALA A 98 3.18 -8.07 4.55
CA ALA A 98 2.89 -7.23 5.71
C ALA A 98 1.40 -7.21 6.05
N LEU A 99 0.52 -7.06 5.05
CA LEU A 99 -0.93 -7.08 5.25
C LEU A 99 -1.42 -8.45 5.72
N PHE A 100 -0.83 -9.54 5.20
CA PHE A 100 -1.16 -10.89 5.65
C PHE A 100 -0.93 -11.05 7.16
N PHE A 101 0.26 -10.70 7.66
CA PHE A 101 0.56 -10.79 9.09
C PHE A 101 -0.27 -9.81 9.93
N THR A 102 -0.50 -8.59 9.44
CA THR A 102 -1.37 -7.60 10.07
C THR A 102 -2.78 -8.15 10.30
N GLU A 103 -3.39 -8.73 9.27
CA GLU A 103 -4.76 -9.27 9.37
C GLU A 103 -4.84 -10.47 10.31
N ILE A 104 -3.85 -11.38 10.28
CA ILE A 104 -3.82 -12.55 11.17
C ILE A 104 -3.60 -12.10 12.62
N ALA A 105 -2.64 -11.21 12.86
CA ALA A 105 -2.38 -10.67 14.20
C ALA A 105 -3.61 -9.95 14.76
N TYR A 106 -4.26 -9.10 13.96
CA TYR A 106 -5.47 -8.40 14.36
C TYR A 106 -6.59 -9.35 14.78
N CYS A 107 -6.86 -10.36 13.96
CA CYS A 107 -7.90 -11.37 14.26
C CYS A 107 -7.55 -12.20 15.50
N ALA A 108 -6.28 -12.58 15.69
CA ALA A 108 -5.82 -13.30 16.87
C ALA A 108 -5.99 -12.46 18.13
N LEU A 109 -5.47 -11.22 18.15
CA LEU A 109 -5.57 -10.32 19.31
C LEU A 109 -7.01 -9.99 19.67
N THR A 110 -7.87 -9.83 18.65
CA THR A 110 -9.30 -9.57 18.86
C THR A 110 -10.00 -10.80 19.43
N LYS A 111 -9.73 -12.00 18.91
CA LYS A 111 -10.32 -13.26 19.38
C LYS A 111 -9.94 -13.56 20.83
N TYR A 112 -8.68 -13.36 21.21
CA TYR A 112 -8.19 -13.61 22.57
C TYR A 112 -8.37 -12.43 23.50
N LYS A 113 -9.07 -11.37 23.09
CA LYS A 113 -9.35 -10.14 23.86
C LYS A 113 -8.09 -9.34 24.26
N TRP A 114 -6.99 -9.51 23.54
CA TRP A 114 -5.72 -8.83 23.79
C TRP A 114 -5.55 -7.54 22.95
N ARG A 115 -6.64 -6.84 22.71
CA ARG A 115 -6.64 -5.62 21.86
C ARG A 115 -5.69 -4.53 22.36
N LEU A 116 -5.46 -4.43 23.67
CA LEU A 116 -4.53 -3.45 24.22
C LEU A 116 -3.07 -3.68 23.77
N MET A 117 -2.70 -4.92 23.39
CA MET A 117 -1.37 -5.23 22.85
C MET A 117 -1.12 -4.61 21.48
N ILE A 118 -2.15 -4.13 20.78
CA ILE A 118 -1.98 -3.46 19.47
C ILE A 118 -1.07 -2.23 19.59
N PHE A 119 -1.23 -1.44 20.64
CA PHE A 119 -0.43 -0.22 20.85
C PHE A 119 1.08 -0.50 21.06
N PRO A 120 1.49 -1.35 22.03
CA PRO A 120 2.90 -1.66 22.20
C PRO A 120 3.50 -2.39 20.98
N ILE A 121 2.74 -3.24 20.28
CA ILE A 121 3.18 -3.90 19.06
C ILE A 121 3.41 -2.86 17.94
N ALA A 122 2.50 -1.89 17.77
CA ALA A 122 2.65 -0.85 16.76
C ALA A 122 3.85 0.07 17.08
N LEU A 123 4.06 0.41 18.35
CA LEU A 123 5.23 1.18 18.80
C LEU A 123 6.52 0.38 18.56
N PHE A 124 6.55 -0.91 18.89
CA PHE A 124 7.68 -1.79 18.60
C PHE A 124 8.02 -1.78 17.10
N GLY A 125 7.00 -1.88 16.22
CA GLY A 125 7.21 -1.80 14.77
C GLY A 125 7.86 -0.49 14.32
N CYS A 126 7.53 0.64 14.96
CA CYS A 126 8.18 1.93 14.69
C CYS A 126 9.63 2.00 15.18
N LEU A 127 9.99 1.19 16.17
CA LEU A 127 11.32 1.17 16.78
C LEU A 127 12.17 0.01 16.29
N ALA A 128 11.60 -0.93 15.53
CA ALA A 128 12.25 -2.18 15.16
C ALA A 128 13.61 -1.97 14.48
N GLU A 129 13.72 -1.03 13.54
CA GLU A 129 14.98 -0.71 12.85
C GLU A 129 16.06 -0.20 13.81
N LYS A 130 15.69 0.49 14.89
CA LYS A 130 16.63 1.02 15.89
C LYS A 130 17.00 -0.01 16.96
N LEU A 131 16.10 -0.96 17.26
CA LEU A 131 16.26 -1.94 18.32
C LEU A 131 16.92 -3.24 17.83
N LEU A 132 16.79 -3.56 16.55
CA LEU A 132 17.23 -4.82 15.99
C LEU A 132 18.40 -4.61 15.03
N PRO A 133 19.42 -5.51 15.04
CA PRO A 133 20.58 -5.39 14.16
C PRO A 133 20.25 -5.72 12.70
N TYR A 134 19.14 -6.41 12.45
CA TYR A 134 18.67 -6.80 11.12
C TYR A 134 17.17 -6.55 11.00
N PRO A 135 16.66 -6.20 9.78
CA PRO A 135 15.24 -6.06 9.56
C PRO A 135 14.52 -7.38 9.81
N LEU A 136 13.30 -7.28 10.35
CA LEU A 136 12.46 -8.45 10.57
C LEU A 136 12.07 -9.08 9.21
N PRO A 137 12.03 -10.42 9.14
CA PRO A 137 11.65 -11.11 7.91
C PRO A 137 10.20 -10.79 7.54
N TRP A 138 9.86 -10.92 6.26
CA TRP A 138 8.49 -10.81 5.74
C TRP A 138 7.80 -9.48 6.02
N ALA A 139 8.57 -8.40 6.20
CA ALA A 139 8.08 -7.07 6.58
C ALA A 139 7.26 -7.08 7.90
N LEU A 140 7.68 -7.89 8.88
CA LEU A 140 6.99 -7.99 10.17
C LEU A 140 7.01 -6.68 10.96
N GLY A 141 8.07 -5.87 10.89
CA GLY A 141 8.10 -4.56 11.54
C GLY A 141 7.06 -3.61 10.94
N ALA A 142 7.00 -3.55 9.61
CA ALA A 142 5.95 -2.80 8.92
C ALA A 142 4.53 -3.35 9.21
N SER A 143 4.40 -4.67 9.36
CA SER A 143 3.15 -5.33 9.78
C SER A 143 2.69 -4.89 11.17
N CYS A 144 3.63 -4.73 12.12
CA CYS A 144 3.34 -4.24 13.46
C CYS A 144 2.78 -2.80 13.43
N VAL A 145 3.38 -1.91 12.65
CA VAL A 145 2.84 -0.55 12.44
C VAL A 145 1.50 -0.60 11.73
N GLY A 146 1.40 -1.43 10.68
CA GLY A 146 0.18 -1.68 9.94
C GLY A 146 -0.97 -2.16 10.84
N LEU A 147 -0.68 -2.92 11.89
CA LEU A 147 -1.66 -3.40 12.87
C LEU A 147 -2.36 -2.25 13.61
N GLY A 148 -1.62 -1.21 14.00
CA GLY A 148 -2.20 -0.01 14.59
C GLY A 148 -3.11 0.74 13.63
N LEU A 149 -2.65 0.95 12.39
CA LEU A 149 -3.43 1.62 11.34
C LEU A 149 -4.68 0.83 10.95
N TYR A 150 -4.56 -0.48 10.88
CA TYR A 150 -5.67 -1.40 10.61
C TYR A 150 -6.73 -1.34 11.72
N TRP A 151 -6.29 -1.34 12.99
CA TRP A 151 -7.18 -1.18 14.13
C TRP A 151 -7.92 0.16 14.08
N VAL A 152 -7.22 1.27 13.81
CA VAL A 152 -7.85 2.60 13.65
C VAL A 152 -8.90 2.55 12.53
N GLY A 153 -8.60 1.90 11.39
CA GLY A 153 -9.56 1.75 10.31
C GLY A 153 -10.83 1.01 10.74
N HIS A 154 -10.68 -0.11 11.43
CA HIS A 154 -11.83 -0.89 11.91
C HIS A 154 -12.65 -0.15 12.98
N GLU A 155 -12.01 0.54 13.93
CA GLU A 155 -12.71 1.35 14.92
C GLU A 155 -13.42 2.56 14.29
N THR A 156 -12.81 3.18 13.28
CA THR A 156 -13.45 4.24 12.49
C THR A 156 -14.72 3.73 11.80
N ARG A 157 -14.68 2.53 11.22
CA ARG A 157 -15.87 1.90 10.61
C ARG A 157 -16.97 1.66 11.62
N LYS A 158 -16.63 1.15 12.80
CA LYS A 158 -17.61 0.91 13.88
C LYS A 158 -18.27 2.19 14.37
N ARG A 159 -17.52 3.30 14.37
CA ARG A 159 -17.97 4.61 14.85
C ARG A 159 -18.29 5.59 13.71
N GLU A 160 -18.56 5.09 12.51
CA GLU A 160 -18.75 5.94 11.32
C GLU A 160 -19.82 7.01 11.53
N ALA A 161 -20.93 6.68 12.21
CA ALA A 161 -21.99 7.64 12.51
C ALA A 161 -21.51 8.77 13.43
N SER A 162 -20.74 8.44 14.47
CA SER A 162 -20.19 9.43 15.42
C SER A 162 -19.10 10.29 14.81
N LEU A 163 -18.33 9.73 13.86
CA LEU A 163 -17.24 10.39 13.15
C LEU A 163 -17.68 11.07 11.84
N LYS A 164 -18.98 11.19 11.61
CA LYS A 164 -19.53 11.72 10.35
C LYS A 164 -18.94 13.07 9.96
N HIS A 165 -18.74 13.98 10.91
CA HIS A 165 -18.16 15.30 10.63
C HIS A 165 -16.70 15.20 10.17
N LEU A 166 -15.88 14.32 10.81
CA LEU A 166 -14.50 14.08 10.43
C LEU A 166 -14.36 13.39 9.07
N LEU A 167 -15.33 12.55 8.72
CA LEU A 167 -15.35 11.81 7.44
C LEU A 167 -16.00 12.58 6.28
N ASN A 168 -16.59 13.75 6.55
CA ASN A 168 -17.26 14.59 5.55
C ASN A 168 -16.89 16.08 5.77
N MET A 169 -15.61 16.36 5.85
CA MET A 169 -15.13 17.73 5.98
C MET A 169 -15.41 18.53 4.70
N PRO A 170 -15.77 19.82 4.81
CA PRO A 170 -15.96 20.68 3.66
C PRO A 170 -14.61 20.92 2.95
N LEU A 171 -14.67 21.17 1.63
CA LEU A 171 -13.47 21.33 0.78
C LEU A 171 -12.49 22.37 1.34
N GLY A 172 -12.99 23.54 1.79
CA GLY A 172 -12.14 24.58 2.35
C GLY A 172 -11.32 24.12 3.57
N LEU A 173 -11.94 23.34 4.48
CA LEU A 173 -11.24 22.76 5.62
C LEU A 173 -10.23 21.69 5.16
N CYS A 174 -10.60 20.83 4.19
CA CYS A 174 -9.69 19.86 3.63
C CYS A 174 -8.44 20.53 3.05
N LEU A 175 -8.59 21.64 2.31
CA LEU A 175 -7.45 22.37 1.72
C LEU A 175 -6.53 22.99 2.80
N ILE A 176 -7.11 23.59 3.84
CA ILE A 176 -6.32 24.14 4.97
C ILE A 176 -5.56 23.01 5.66
N LEU A 177 -6.21 21.88 5.94
CA LEU A 177 -5.56 20.73 6.58
C LEU A 177 -4.53 20.07 5.67
N CYS A 178 -4.74 20.04 4.35
CA CYS A 178 -3.73 19.58 3.38
C CYS A 178 -2.45 20.45 3.42
N MET A 179 -2.60 21.77 3.51
CA MET A 179 -1.44 22.67 3.63
C MET A 179 -0.69 22.43 4.95
N LEU A 180 -1.42 22.31 6.06
CA LEU A 180 -0.83 22.00 7.35
C LEU A 180 -0.13 20.63 7.35
N ASP A 181 -0.78 19.59 6.84
CA ASP A 181 -0.22 18.24 6.77
C ASP A 181 1.01 18.19 5.85
N GLY A 182 0.97 18.89 4.70
CA GLY A 182 2.12 19.04 3.81
C GLY A 182 3.31 19.68 4.53
N TRP A 183 3.08 20.77 5.27
CA TRP A 183 4.13 21.41 6.08
C TRP A 183 4.68 20.46 7.16
N LEU A 184 3.82 19.74 7.88
CA LEU A 184 4.22 18.74 8.87
C LEU A 184 5.02 17.60 8.25
N ILE A 185 4.61 17.09 7.06
CA ILE A 185 5.34 16.05 6.33
C ILE A 185 6.75 16.54 5.95
N LEU A 186 6.85 17.76 5.45
CA LEU A 186 8.15 18.33 5.06
C LEU A 186 9.10 18.49 6.24
N THR A 187 8.57 18.79 7.42
CA THR A 187 9.36 18.93 8.67
C THR A 187 9.70 17.60 9.34
N ASN A 188 8.91 16.55 9.08
CA ASN A 188 9.06 15.24 9.74
C ASN A 188 10.36 14.49 9.39
N GLY A 189 10.99 14.78 8.26
CA GLY A 189 12.08 13.97 7.75
C GLY A 189 11.59 12.80 6.89
N TYR A 190 12.49 11.85 6.60
CA TYR A 190 12.19 10.75 5.70
C TYR A 190 11.41 9.63 6.40
N ILE A 191 10.33 9.19 5.76
CA ILE A 191 9.50 8.08 6.18
C ILE A 191 9.48 7.02 5.09
N ASN A 192 9.74 5.77 5.46
CA ASN A 192 9.62 4.64 4.56
C ASN A 192 9.16 3.40 5.34
N MET A 193 7.87 3.10 5.27
CA MET A 193 7.30 1.93 5.97
C MET A 193 7.92 0.60 5.50
N ARG A 194 8.32 0.48 4.23
CA ARG A 194 8.97 -0.72 3.71
C ARG A 194 10.31 -0.95 4.39
N ALA A 195 11.12 0.10 4.53
CA ALA A 195 12.44 0.03 5.16
C ALA A 195 12.38 0.22 6.68
N GLU A 196 11.17 0.28 7.26
CA GLU A 196 10.91 0.48 8.69
C GLU A 196 11.51 1.79 9.25
N LYS A 197 11.73 2.80 8.39
CA LYS A 197 12.33 4.10 8.75
C LYS A 197 11.26 5.12 9.10
N TYR A 198 11.33 5.61 10.34
CA TYR A 198 10.40 6.63 10.89
C TYR A 198 11.23 7.72 11.59
N ALA A 199 11.44 8.85 10.92
CA ALA A 199 12.29 9.93 11.44
C ALA A 199 11.77 10.47 12.78
N ASN A 200 10.48 10.80 12.86
CA ASN A 200 9.80 11.21 14.08
C ASN A 200 8.48 10.44 14.22
N ILE A 201 8.42 9.53 15.18
CA ILE A 201 7.29 8.61 15.36
C ILE A 201 5.98 9.35 15.68
N PRO A 202 5.91 10.29 16.63
CA PRO A 202 4.69 11.08 16.87
C PRO A 202 4.20 11.81 15.63
N LEU A 203 5.08 12.48 14.89
CA LEU A 203 4.71 13.16 13.65
C LEU A 203 4.28 12.20 12.54
N PHE A 204 4.90 11.02 12.45
CA PHE A 204 4.46 9.98 11.51
C PHE A 204 2.99 9.59 11.75
N TRP A 205 2.62 9.29 13.01
CA TRP A 205 1.24 8.93 13.34
C TRP A 205 0.26 10.07 13.10
N LEU A 206 0.65 11.30 13.46
CA LEU A 206 -0.17 12.49 13.23
C LEU A 206 -0.42 12.70 11.72
N ASN A 207 0.65 12.72 10.91
CA ASN A 207 0.56 12.89 9.47
C ASN A 207 -0.26 11.77 8.81
N ALA A 208 0.00 10.51 9.18
CA ALA A 208 -0.73 9.37 8.64
C ALA A 208 -2.24 9.47 8.90
N LEU A 209 -2.64 9.79 10.15
CA LEU A 209 -4.05 9.91 10.51
C LEU A 209 -4.69 11.14 9.85
N LEU A 210 -4.02 12.28 9.86
CA LEU A 210 -4.53 13.52 9.26
C LEU A 210 -4.75 13.32 7.76
N SER A 211 -3.74 12.82 7.03
CA SER A 211 -3.84 12.51 5.60
C SER A 211 -4.96 11.50 5.29
N ILE A 212 -5.15 10.47 6.14
CA ILE A 212 -6.21 9.47 5.94
C ILE A 212 -7.59 10.12 6.00
N TYR A 213 -7.89 10.92 7.03
CA TYR A 213 -9.21 11.54 7.18
C TYR A 213 -9.47 12.63 6.14
N ILE A 214 -8.45 13.41 5.78
CA ILE A 214 -8.52 14.34 4.65
C ILE A 214 -8.81 13.56 3.35
N GLY A 215 -8.06 12.48 3.09
CA GLY A 215 -8.21 11.65 1.89
C GLY A 215 -9.59 11.02 1.77
N ILE A 216 -10.20 10.58 2.88
CA ILE A 216 -11.58 10.06 2.90
C ILE A 216 -12.57 11.18 2.51
N SER A 217 -12.44 12.36 3.13
CA SER A 217 -13.33 13.49 2.84
C SER A 217 -13.19 13.96 1.41
N LEU A 218 -11.98 14.10 0.89
CA LEU A 218 -11.73 14.45 -0.51
C LEU A 218 -12.27 13.39 -1.47
N SER A 219 -12.10 12.09 -1.14
CA SER A 219 -12.66 11.00 -1.97
C SER A 219 -14.18 11.08 -2.08
N LYS A 220 -14.88 11.45 -1.00
CA LYS A 220 -16.34 11.64 -1.02
C LYS A 220 -16.76 12.87 -1.82
N ILE A 221 -16.00 13.97 -1.73
CA ILE A 221 -16.24 15.18 -2.53
C ILE A 221 -16.06 14.84 -4.02
N ILE A 222 -14.96 14.18 -4.37
CA ILE A 222 -14.67 13.73 -5.75
C ILE A 222 -15.78 12.79 -6.25
N GLN A 223 -16.19 11.82 -5.44
CA GLN A 223 -17.28 10.90 -5.78
C GLN A 223 -18.57 11.65 -6.04
N SER A 224 -18.93 12.63 -5.20
CA SER A 224 -20.11 13.47 -5.41
C SER A 224 -20.05 14.28 -6.70
N ALA A 225 -18.87 14.83 -7.04
CA ALA A 225 -18.66 15.63 -8.24
C ALA A 225 -18.65 14.78 -9.53
N LEU A 226 -18.15 13.53 -9.44
CA LEU A 226 -18.01 12.62 -10.58
C LEU A 226 -19.12 11.57 -10.66
N LYS A 227 -20.20 11.76 -9.89
CA LYS A 227 -21.29 10.78 -9.80
C LYS A 227 -21.82 10.38 -11.19
N ASP A 228 -22.00 9.07 -11.37
CA ASP A 228 -22.50 8.43 -12.59
C ASP A 228 -21.60 8.59 -13.83
N THR A 229 -20.43 9.20 -13.71
CA THR A 229 -19.47 9.35 -14.82
C THR A 229 -18.67 8.06 -15.08
N PHE A 230 -18.03 7.98 -16.26
CA PHE A 230 -17.04 6.93 -16.57
C PHE A 230 -15.87 6.95 -15.60
N ILE A 231 -15.41 8.14 -15.18
CA ILE A 231 -14.26 8.32 -14.27
C ILE A 231 -14.56 7.73 -12.90
N GLU A 232 -15.74 7.93 -12.35
CA GLU A 232 -16.15 7.31 -11.08
C GLU A 232 -16.11 5.79 -11.18
N LYS A 233 -16.72 5.21 -12.22
CA LYS A 233 -16.74 3.76 -12.44
C LYS A 233 -15.34 3.18 -12.59
N TRP A 234 -14.47 3.90 -13.28
CA TRP A 234 -13.06 3.53 -13.44
C TRP A 234 -12.31 3.57 -12.11
N LEU A 235 -12.43 4.64 -11.32
CA LEU A 235 -11.80 4.76 -9.99
C LEU A 235 -12.26 3.66 -9.03
N ILE A 236 -13.56 3.35 -9.00
CA ILE A 236 -14.11 2.24 -8.21
C ILE A 236 -13.51 0.90 -8.67
N SER A 237 -13.36 0.69 -9.97
CA SER A 237 -12.72 -0.51 -10.53
C SER A 237 -11.26 -0.64 -10.09
N VAL A 238 -10.49 0.47 -10.15
CA VAL A 238 -9.10 0.51 -9.67
C VAL A 238 -9.00 0.12 -8.18
N GLY A 239 -9.88 0.68 -7.35
CA GLY A 239 -9.92 0.36 -5.92
C GLY A 239 -10.28 -1.11 -5.66
N ARG A 240 -11.30 -1.63 -6.33
CA ARG A 240 -11.76 -3.03 -6.19
C ARG A 240 -10.71 -4.05 -6.60
N ASP A 241 -9.98 -3.77 -7.68
CA ASP A 241 -8.99 -4.66 -8.25
C ASP A 241 -7.55 -4.23 -7.94
N SER A 242 -7.37 -3.44 -6.88
CA SER A 242 -6.11 -2.83 -6.43
C SER A 242 -4.95 -3.81 -6.29
N ILE A 243 -5.22 -5.09 -6.02
CA ILE A 243 -4.18 -6.12 -5.93
C ILE A 243 -3.39 -6.28 -7.25
N VAL A 244 -4.03 -6.13 -8.41
CA VAL A 244 -3.35 -6.17 -9.71
C VAL A 244 -2.39 -4.98 -9.83
N TYR A 245 -2.86 -3.80 -9.40
CA TYR A 245 -2.03 -2.59 -9.38
C TYR A 245 -0.85 -2.72 -8.41
N VAL A 246 -1.03 -3.34 -7.24
CA VAL A 246 0.08 -3.64 -6.31
C VAL A 246 1.11 -4.56 -6.96
N CYS A 247 0.68 -5.62 -7.61
CA CYS A 247 1.56 -6.64 -8.16
C CYS A 247 2.28 -6.21 -9.44
N CYS A 248 1.63 -5.43 -10.31
CA CYS A 248 2.09 -5.17 -11.66
C CYS A 248 2.63 -3.75 -11.90
N ASN A 249 2.42 -2.78 -10.97
CA ASN A 249 2.73 -1.38 -11.24
C ASN A 249 4.18 -1.13 -11.66
N GLN A 250 5.14 -1.61 -10.88
CA GLN A 250 6.55 -1.35 -11.14
C GLN A 250 7.04 -2.06 -12.41
N LEU A 251 6.53 -3.27 -12.66
CA LEU A 251 6.82 -4.00 -13.90
C LEU A 251 6.34 -3.20 -15.12
N VAL A 252 5.09 -2.71 -15.07
CA VAL A 252 4.51 -1.93 -16.16
C VAL A 252 5.27 -0.61 -16.34
N ILE A 253 5.53 0.12 -15.27
CA ILE A 253 6.31 1.38 -15.30
C ILE A 253 7.69 1.13 -15.90
N TYR A 254 8.39 0.07 -15.47
CA TYR A 254 9.71 -0.29 -15.99
C TYR A 254 9.69 -0.49 -17.51
N PHE A 255 8.73 -1.25 -18.03
CA PHE A 255 8.62 -1.47 -19.49
C PHE A 255 8.19 -0.23 -20.25
N VAL A 256 7.28 0.58 -19.72
CA VAL A 256 6.84 1.83 -20.36
C VAL A 256 7.99 2.82 -20.41
N ALA A 257 8.72 3.01 -19.33
CA ALA A 257 9.89 3.90 -19.28
C ALA A 257 11.00 3.42 -20.23
N ALA A 258 11.28 2.12 -20.28
CA ALA A 258 12.25 1.56 -21.23
C ALA A 258 11.83 1.78 -22.68
N LEU A 259 10.54 1.65 -23.01
CA LEU A 259 10.00 1.92 -24.34
C LEU A 259 10.14 3.39 -24.70
N PHE A 260 9.81 4.32 -23.81
CA PHE A 260 9.91 5.77 -24.04
C PHE A 260 11.36 6.18 -24.28
N LYS A 261 12.27 5.67 -23.46
CA LYS A 261 13.71 5.87 -23.66
C LYS A 261 14.19 5.36 -25.03
N HIS A 262 13.68 4.20 -25.48
CA HIS A 262 14.04 3.62 -26.78
C HIS A 262 13.52 4.47 -27.96
N VAL A 263 12.32 5.04 -27.82
CA VAL A 263 11.69 5.89 -28.84
C VAL A 263 12.24 7.34 -28.81
N GLY A 264 13.01 7.70 -27.79
CA GLY A 264 13.61 9.04 -27.66
C GLY A 264 12.63 10.11 -27.17
N ILE A 265 11.57 9.70 -26.44
CA ILE A 265 10.66 10.64 -25.78
C ILE A 265 11.35 11.04 -24.47
N ALA A 266 11.92 12.23 -24.45
CA ALA A 266 12.59 12.82 -23.28
C ALA A 266 12.13 14.28 -23.13
N ASP A 267 10.85 14.46 -22.81
CA ASP A 267 10.23 15.78 -22.62
C ASP A 267 9.89 16.03 -21.15
N ALA A 268 9.68 17.30 -20.79
CA ALA A 268 9.24 17.71 -19.45
C ALA A 268 7.95 17.02 -18.96
N CYS A 269 7.20 16.36 -19.84
CA CYS A 269 5.98 15.61 -19.55
C CYS A 269 6.18 14.09 -19.52
N GLU A 270 7.42 13.57 -19.61
CA GLU A 270 7.71 12.14 -19.67
C GLU A 270 7.06 11.36 -18.52
N ASP A 271 7.24 11.81 -17.29
CA ASP A 271 6.68 11.15 -16.10
C ASP A 271 5.15 11.09 -16.13
N VAL A 272 4.50 12.16 -16.61
CA VAL A 272 3.03 12.21 -16.73
C VAL A 272 2.55 11.22 -17.80
N LEU A 273 3.26 11.14 -18.93
CA LEU A 273 2.93 10.20 -20.00
C LEU A 273 3.17 8.76 -19.55
N ILE A 274 4.28 8.48 -18.86
CA ILE A 274 4.54 7.15 -18.24
C ILE A 274 3.40 6.77 -17.29
N LEU A 275 2.95 7.71 -16.45
CA LEU A 275 1.84 7.47 -15.54
C LEU A 275 0.55 7.12 -16.31
N ILE A 276 0.16 7.92 -17.30
CA ILE A 276 -1.08 7.73 -18.06
C ILE A 276 -1.06 6.39 -18.78
N VAL A 277 0.02 6.09 -19.55
CA VAL A 277 0.16 4.84 -20.29
C VAL A 277 0.17 3.64 -19.34
N SER A 278 0.91 3.74 -18.22
CA SER A 278 0.94 2.69 -17.20
C SER A 278 -0.44 2.44 -16.59
N MET A 279 -1.23 3.48 -16.31
CA MET A 279 -2.59 3.32 -15.78
C MET A 279 -3.53 2.65 -16.77
N ILE A 280 -3.40 2.94 -18.07
CA ILE A 280 -4.19 2.28 -19.13
C ILE A 280 -3.83 0.79 -19.21
N ILE A 281 -2.54 0.46 -19.22
CA ILE A 281 -2.07 -0.94 -19.26
C ILE A 281 -2.52 -1.69 -18.01
N LEU A 282 -2.34 -1.10 -16.81
CA LEU A 282 -2.77 -1.70 -15.55
C LEU A 282 -4.28 -1.94 -15.50
N TYR A 283 -5.08 -1.03 -16.07
CA TYR A 283 -6.51 -1.25 -16.20
C TYR A 283 -6.82 -2.44 -17.12
N GLY A 284 -6.16 -2.54 -18.28
CA GLY A 284 -6.28 -3.70 -19.17
C GLY A 284 -5.89 -5.00 -18.48
N LEU A 285 -4.76 -5.02 -17.74
CA LEU A 285 -4.34 -6.16 -16.94
C LEU A 285 -5.35 -6.50 -15.84
N SER A 286 -5.94 -5.51 -15.18
CA SER A 286 -6.96 -5.76 -14.15
C SER A 286 -8.20 -6.45 -14.73
N VAL A 287 -8.64 -6.03 -15.91
CA VAL A 287 -9.74 -6.69 -16.64
C VAL A 287 -9.34 -8.12 -17.04
N LEU A 288 -8.14 -8.30 -17.58
CA LEU A 288 -7.63 -9.61 -17.98
C LEU A 288 -7.59 -10.59 -16.79
N PHE A 289 -6.93 -10.20 -15.68
CA PHE A 289 -6.80 -11.07 -14.50
C PHE A 289 -8.15 -11.34 -13.82
N THR A 290 -9.08 -10.40 -13.82
CA THR A 290 -10.37 -10.59 -13.13
C THR A 290 -11.40 -11.36 -13.95
N ARG A 291 -11.36 -11.26 -15.28
CA ARG A 291 -12.35 -11.88 -16.19
C ARG A 291 -11.91 -13.22 -16.79
N THR A 292 -10.66 -13.63 -16.58
CA THR A 292 -10.14 -14.90 -17.14
C THR A 292 -9.82 -15.92 -16.05
N LYS A 293 -9.38 -17.11 -16.49
CA LYS A 293 -8.88 -18.15 -15.58
C LYS A 293 -7.63 -17.70 -14.78
N LEU A 294 -6.96 -16.62 -15.21
CA LEU A 294 -5.78 -16.07 -14.53
C LEU A 294 -6.11 -15.44 -13.15
N ARG A 295 -7.38 -15.32 -12.78
CA ARG A 295 -7.81 -14.81 -11.46
C ARG A 295 -7.17 -15.56 -10.29
N PHE A 296 -6.76 -16.82 -10.45
CA PHE A 296 -6.08 -17.56 -9.38
C PHE A 296 -4.71 -16.98 -9.03
N LEU A 297 -4.02 -16.34 -10.00
CA LEU A 297 -2.72 -15.70 -9.79
C LEU A 297 -2.81 -14.48 -8.85
N ILE A 298 -3.98 -13.85 -8.80
CA ILE A 298 -4.28 -12.72 -7.90
C ILE A 298 -5.07 -13.16 -6.66
N GLY A 299 -5.09 -14.47 -6.36
CA GLY A 299 -5.73 -15.03 -5.16
C GLY A 299 -7.27 -15.04 -5.18
N LYS A 300 -7.88 -14.90 -6.37
CA LYS A 300 -9.35 -14.91 -6.57
C LYS A 300 -9.85 -16.24 -7.16
#